data_6d2a0b5feafbe95d7fad1e71734b3365
#
_entry.id   6d2a0b5feafbe95d7fad1e71734b3365
#
_cell.length_a   1.000
_cell.length_b   1.000
_cell.length_c   1.000
_cell.angle_alpha   90.00
_cell.angle_beta   90.00
_cell.angle_gamma   90.00
#
_symmetry.space_group_name_H-M   'P 1'
#
loop_
_entity.id
_entity.type
_entity.pdbx_description
1 polymer ?
#
loop_
_entity_poly.entity_id
_entity_poly.type
_entity_poly.pdbx_seq_one_letter_code
_entity_poly.pdbx_strand_id
1 'polypeptide(L)'
;MNFKLMNKNKKQLLGGAFCTLLVVSPQMASAHLFDATVPGTQMSLQQCFEMANQQNFQMQAGRKSVERAQVMQGTAWDVDKTEIAFSQNPSTGGDTDNGFTFSQGIEFPTAYTARRRQLKSETQAERSRLKVLNQQLKTEIATAYYAMLYHTHRLHVLQRQDSILDRYCVVAEKRYK
;
A
#
# COMPACT_ATOMS: atom_id res chain seq x y z
N MET A 1 -10.05 45.00 31.56
CA MET A 1 -8.85 45.80 31.32
C MET A 1 -8.20 45.31 30.05
N ASN A 2 -8.34 46.10 29.04
CA ASN A 2 -7.58 46.23 27.77
C ASN A 2 -7.39 44.98 26.92
N PHE A 3 -8.03 44.84 25.80
CA PHE A 3 -8.15 45.67 24.60
C PHE A 3 -6.98 45.51 23.60
N LYS A 4 -7.40 45.23 22.37
CA LYS A 4 -6.88 45.76 21.09
C LYS A 4 -5.90 44.80 20.35
N LEU A 5 -5.99 44.60 19.06
CA LEU A 5 -6.58 45.20 17.87
C LEU A 5 -6.55 44.14 16.76
N MET A 6 -7.59 43.77 16.09
CA MET A 6 -8.10 44.40 14.89
C MET A 6 -7.04 44.86 13.88
N ASN A 7 -6.85 44.14 12.79
CA ASN A 7 -6.59 44.81 11.55
C ASN A 7 -7.30 44.16 10.36
N LYS A 8 -8.10 44.98 9.75
CA LYS A 8 -8.73 44.91 8.44
C LYS A 8 -7.67 44.89 7.36
N ASN A 9 -7.88 44.12 6.30
CA ASN A 9 -7.78 44.68 4.95
C ASN A 9 -8.65 43.89 3.96
N LYS A 10 -9.80 44.50 3.63
CA LYS A 10 -10.53 44.33 2.38
C LYS A 10 -9.80 45.13 1.30
N LYS A 11 -9.67 44.58 0.13
CA LYS A 11 -9.76 45.16 -1.22
C LYS A 11 -9.61 44.01 -2.20
N GLN A 12 -10.68 43.60 -2.86
CA GLN A 12 -11.20 44.05 -4.14
C GLN A 12 -10.16 44.01 -5.27
N LEU A 13 -10.49 43.24 -6.26
CA LEU A 13 -10.68 43.56 -7.68
C LEU A 13 -10.69 42.22 -8.44
N LEU A 14 -11.82 41.84 -8.98
CA LEU A 14 -12.31 42.06 -10.33
C LEU A 14 -11.30 41.77 -11.44
N GLY A 15 -11.66 40.83 -12.28
CA GLY A 15 -11.41 40.92 -13.71
C GLY A 15 -10.46 39.88 -14.27
N GLY A 16 -10.93 39.07 -15.17
CA GLY A 16 -10.10 38.42 -16.15
C GLY A 16 -10.43 36.95 -16.38
N ALA A 17 -11.56 36.69 -17.02
CA ALA A 17 -11.77 35.46 -17.75
C ALA A 17 -10.74 35.38 -18.86
N PHE A 18 -9.66 34.58 -18.66
CA PHE A 18 -8.75 34.23 -19.73
C PHE A 18 -9.01 32.77 -20.06
N CYS A 19 -9.88 32.59 -21.03
CA CYS A 19 -10.15 31.35 -21.70
C CYS A 19 -8.92 31.03 -22.58
N THR A 20 -7.88 30.38 -22.00
CA THR A 20 -6.80 29.84 -22.78
C THR A 20 -7.22 28.50 -23.35
N LEU A 21 -7.63 28.55 -24.60
CA LEU A 21 -7.78 27.40 -25.49
C LEU A 21 -6.44 26.65 -25.53
N LEU A 22 -6.31 25.56 -24.77
CA LEU A 22 -5.24 24.60 -24.92
C LEU A 22 -5.46 23.84 -26.23
N VAL A 23 -4.83 24.31 -27.26
CA VAL A 23 -4.64 23.57 -28.50
C VAL A 23 -3.75 22.37 -28.15
N VAL A 24 -4.38 21.24 -27.90
CA VAL A 24 -3.71 19.95 -27.83
C VAL A 24 -3.29 19.59 -29.27
N SER A 25 -2.08 19.97 -29.64
CA SER A 25 -1.43 19.44 -30.82
C SER A 25 -1.19 17.94 -30.62
N PRO A 26 -1.62 17.08 -31.57
CA PRO A 26 -1.20 15.68 -31.53
C PRO A 26 0.29 15.63 -31.86
N GLN A 27 1.14 15.55 -30.85
CA GLN A 27 2.51 15.14 -31.05
C GLN A 27 2.45 13.69 -31.52
N MET A 28 2.71 13.54 -32.83
CA MET A 28 3.10 12.28 -33.43
C MET A 28 4.23 11.73 -32.60
N ALA A 29 3.91 10.75 -31.75
CA ALA A 29 4.91 9.95 -31.09
C ALA A 29 5.72 9.27 -32.19
N SER A 30 6.87 9.85 -32.51
CA SER A 30 7.90 9.18 -33.25
C SER A 30 8.18 7.88 -32.51
N ALA A 31 7.79 6.78 -33.14
CA ALA A 31 8.22 5.46 -32.71
C ALA A 31 9.74 5.46 -32.78
N HIS A 32 10.42 5.83 -31.73
CA HIS A 32 11.81 5.52 -31.58
C HIS A 32 11.89 4.00 -31.55
N LEU A 33 12.30 3.46 -32.68
CA LEU A 33 12.78 2.10 -32.76
C LEU A 33 13.68 1.90 -31.57
N PHE A 34 13.32 0.92 -30.80
CA PHE A 34 13.98 0.42 -29.63
C PHE A 34 15.47 0.27 -29.93
N ASP A 35 16.25 1.26 -29.55
CA ASP A 35 17.70 1.12 -29.45
C ASP A 35 17.93 0.28 -28.19
N ALA A 36 18.06 -1.03 -28.41
CA ALA A 36 18.16 -2.04 -27.37
C ALA A 36 19.58 -2.11 -26.80
N THR A 37 20.13 -0.96 -26.48
CA THR A 37 21.28 -0.83 -25.57
C THR A 37 20.82 -0.21 -24.27
N VAL A 38 19.97 -0.92 -23.55
CA VAL A 38 19.85 -0.70 -22.13
C VAL A 38 21.12 -1.31 -21.53
N PRO A 39 22.03 -0.52 -20.96
CA PRO A 39 23.02 -1.06 -20.06
C PRO A 39 22.24 -1.55 -18.85
N GLY A 40 21.68 -2.74 -18.95
CA GLY A 40 20.95 -3.37 -17.88
C GLY A 40 21.93 -3.62 -16.77
N THR A 41 21.83 -2.87 -15.72
CA THR A 41 22.39 -3.25 -14.42
C THR A 41 21.86 -4.67 -14.18
N GLN A 42 22.74 -5.67 -14.34
CA GLN A 42 22.35 -7.06 -14.18
C GLN A 42 22.09 -7.28 -12.68
N MET A 43 20.84 -7.08 -12.28
CA MET A 43 20.42 -7.37 -10.93
C MET A 43 20.39 -8.87 -10.74
N SER A 44 21.01 -9.35 -9.68
CA SER A 44 20.89 -10.75 -9.28
C SER A 44 19.48 -11.01 -8.73
N LEU A 45 19.03 -12.26 -8.84
CA LEU A 45 17.75 -12.69 -8.27
C LEU A 45 17.64 -12.32 -6.78
N GLN A 46 18.74 -12.43 -6.05
CA GLN A 46 18.79 -12.10 -4.63
C GLN A 46 18.57 -10.61 -4.36
N GLN A 47 19.16 -9.73 -5.18
CA GLN A 47 18.93 -8.29 -5.09
C GLN A 47 17.47 -7.93 -5.37
N CYS A 48 16.84 -8.62 -6.34
CA CYS A 48 15.41 -8.46 -6.59
C CYS A 48 14.57 -8.85 -5.37
N PHE A 49 14.91 -9.93 -4.68
CA PHE A 49 14.21 -10.35 -3.45
C PHE A 49 14.37 -9.35 -2.31
N GLU A 50 15.57 -8.83 -2.11
CA GLU A 50 15.84 -7.85 -1.05
C GLU A 50 15.09 -6.55 -1.30
N MET A 51 15.13 -6.05 -2.52
CA MET A 51 14.41 -4.85 -2.91
C MET A 51 12.89 -5.02 -2.75
N ALA A 52 12.34 -6.14 -3.24
CA ALA A 52 10.92 -6.41 -3.13
C ALA A 52 10.48 -6.58 -1.67
N ASN A 53 11.29 -7.23 -0.83
CA ASN A 53 10.98 -7.39 0.58
C ASN A 53 10.94 -6.05 1.34
N GLN A 54 11.70 -5.06 0.90
CA GLN A 54 11.72 -3.72 1.51
C GLN A 54 10.63 -2.81 0.95
N GLN A 55 10.40 -2.83 -0.36
CA GLN A 55 9.56 -1.85 -1.05
C GLN A 55 8.14 -2.34 -1.36
N ASN A 56 7.87 -3.64 -1.26
CA ASN A 56 6.56 -4.17 -1.56
C ASN A 56 5.53 -3.75 -0.50
N PHE A 57 4.46 -3.08 -0.93
CA PHE A 57 3.39 -2.59 -0.05
C PHE A 57 2.64 -3.71 0.66
N GLN A 58 2.47 -4.88 0.04
CA GLN A 58 1.82 -6.03 0.68
C GLN A 58 2.67 -6.55 1.85
N MET A 59 3.99 -6.60 1.69
CA MET A 59 4.90 -6.97 2.77
C MET A 59 4.86 -5.96 3.92
N GLN A 60 4.82 -4.67 3.60
CA GLN A 60 4.68 -3.62 4.61
C GLN A 60 3.33 -3.72 5.35
N ALA A 61 2.23 -3.92 4.62
CA ALA A 61 0.91 -4.13 5.20
C ALA A 61 0.88 -5.38 6.09
N GLY A 62 1.48 -6.49 5.65
CA GLY A 62 1.59 -7.71 6.45
C GLY A 62 2.38 -7.51 7.75
N ARG A 63 3.48 -6.76 7.72
CA ARG A 63 4.24 -6.39 8.92
C ARG A 63 3.39 -5.54 9.88
N LYS A 64 2.63 -4.57 9.34
CA LYS A 64 1.72 -3.73 10.13
C LYS A 64 0.56 -4.53 10.73
N SER A 65 0.05 -5.56 10.03
CA SER A 65 -0.95 -6.47 10.59
C SER A 65 -0.43 -7.25 11.80
N VAL A 66 0.81 -7.74 11.72
CA VAL A 66 1.46 -8.40 12.85
C VAL A 66 1.67 -7.43 14.02
N GLU A 67 2.15 -6.21 13.75
CA GLU A 67 2.33 -5.17 14.76
C GLU A 67 1.01 -4.83 15.45
N ARG A 68 -0.07 -4.64 14.68
CA ARG A 68 -1.42 -4.42 15.21
C ARG A 68 -1.87 -5.56 16.12
N ALA A 69 -1.71 -6.81 15.67
CA ALA A 69 -2.08 -7.97 16.48
C ALA A 69 -1.28 -8.06 17.78
N GLN A 70 -0.01 -7.63 17.77
CA GLN A 70 0.81 -7.55 18.98
C GLN A 70 0.31 -6.48 19.96
N VAL A 71 -0.01 -5.30 19.46
CA VAL A 71 -0.57 -4.21 20.28
C VAL A 71 -1.91 -4.60 20.88
N MET A 72 -2.76 -5.30 20.11
CA MET A 72 -4.05 -5.80 20.58
C MET A 72 -3.94 -6.80 21.73
N GLN A 73 -2.79 -7.45 21.94
CA GLN A 73 -2.61 -8.30 23.12
C GLN A 73 -2.69 -7.51 24.44
N GLY A 74 -2.35 -6.22 24.41
CA GLY A 74 -2.47 -5.33 25.58
C GLY A 74 -3.92 -5.11 26.00
N THR A 75 -4.88 -5.18 25.07
CA THR A 75 -6.30 -4.99 25.35
C THR A 75 -6.97 -6.21 25.98
N ALA A 76 -6.23 -7.31 26.21
CA ALA A 76 -6.77 -8.51 26.87
C ALA A 76 -7.31 -8.23 28.27
N TRP A 77 -6.80 -7.21 28.95
CA TRP A 77 -7.19 -6.77 30.29
C TRP A 77 -8.02 -5.50 30.27
N ASP A 78 -8.58 -5.14 29.13
CA ASP A 78 -9.42 -3.97 29.01
C ASP A 78 -10.74 -4.23 29.76
N VAL A 79 -11.03 -3.36 30.73
CA VAL A 79 -12.24 -3.39 31.53
C VAL A 79 -13.27 -2.51 30.84
N ASP A 80 -14.54 -2.89 30.91
CA ASP A 80 -15.63 -2.12 30.33
C ASP A 80 -15.63 -0.69 30.87
N LYS A 81 -16.06 0.24 30.01
CA LYS A 81 -16.10 1.66 30.37
C LYS A 81 -17.03 1.85 31.58
N THR A 82 -16.58 2.66 32.52
CA THR A 82 -17.42 3.13 33.63
C THR A 82 -18.53 4.01 33.06
N GLU A 83 -19.77 3.69 33.39
CA GLU A 83 -20.94 4.49 33.03
C GLU A 83 -21.43 5.26 34.26
N ILE A 84 -21.53 6.57 34.09
CA ILE A 84 -22.09 7.47 35.09
C ILE A 84 -23.30 8.12 34.45
N ALA A 85 -24.49 7.82 34.97
CA ALA A 85 -25.73 8.40 34.48
C ALA A 85 -26.37 9.24 35.58
N PHE A 86 -26.82 10.43 35.20
CA PHE A 86 -27.65 11.28 36.03
C PHE A 86 -29.04 11.35 35.39
N SER A 87 -30.05 10.97 36.11
CA SER A 87 -31.45 11.02 35.65
C SER A 87 -32.26 11.97 36.54
N GLN A 88 -33.03 12.79 35.86
CA GLN A 88 -33.98 13.69 36.51
C GLN A 88 -35.38 13.37 36.00
N ASN A 89 -36.25 12.88 36.86
CA ASN A 89 -37.63 12.59 36.52
C ASN A 89 -38.55 13.62 37.22
N PRO A 90 -39.30 14.40 36.47
CA PRO A 90 -40.32 15.26 37.08
C PRO A 90 -41.43 14.39 37.65
N SER A 91 -41.56 14.38 38.96
CA SER A 91 -42.66 13.69 39.63
C SER A 91 -43.94 14.44 39.51
N THR A 92 -45.07 13.76 39.31
CA THR A 92 -46.42 14.35 39.16
C THR A 92 -46.91 15.11 40.42
N GLY A 93 -46.11 15.15 41.52
CA GLY A 93 -46.42 15.83 42.77
C GLY A 93 -45.56 17.06 43.10
N GLY A 94 -44.73 17.57 42.18
CA GLY A 94 -43.97 18.81 42.34
C GLY A 94 -42.55 18.64 42.91
N ASP A 95 -42.16 17.48 43.35
CA ASP A 95 -40.77 17.17 43.73
C ASP A 95 -40.06 16.48 42.59
N THR A 96 -38.79 16.86 42.35
CA THR A 96 -37.95 16.29 41.26
C THR A 96 -37.19 15.09 41.85
N ASP A 97 -37.46 13.91 41.31
CA ASP A 97 -36.68 12.72 41.66
C ASP A 97 -35.38 12.72 40.87
N ASN A 98 -34.26 12.85 41.59
CA ASN A 98 -32.92 12.86 41.00
C ASN A 98 -32.24 11.52 41.28
N GLY A 99 -31.88 10.83 40.19
CA GLY A 99 -31.16 9.56 40.26
C GLY A 99 -29.71 9.73 39.80
N PHE A 100 -28.79 9.18 40.56
CA PHE A 100 -27.40 9.04 40.17
C PHE A 100 -27.06 7.56 40.06
N THR A 101 -26.65 7.11 38.89
CA THR A 101 -26.31 5.71 38.63
C THR A 101 -24.85 5.63 38.26
N PHE A 102 -24.13 4.78 38.96
CA PHE A 102 -22.75 4.39 38.64
C PHE A 102 -22.76 2.91 38.32
N SER A 103 -22.33 2.56 37.09
CA SER A 103 -22.20 1.16 36.70
C SER A 103 -20.81 0.87 36.17
N GLN A 104 -20.26 -0.27 36.60
CA GLN A 104 -18.97 -0.78 36.15
C GLN A 104 -19.11 -2.27 35.86
N GLY A 105 -18.92 -2.61 34.55
CA GLY A 105 -18.84 -4.00 34.12
C GLY A 105 -17.47 -4.61 34.42
N ILE A 106 -17.46 -5.73 35.15
CA ILE A 106 -16.24 -6.51 35.39
C ILE A 106 -16.52 -7.95 34.96
N GLU A 107 -15.79 -8.44 33.98
CA GLU A 107 -15.89 -9.83 33.54
C GLU A 107 -15.21 -10.78 34.55
N PHE A 108 -15.62 -12.04 34.53
CA PHE A 108 -14.98 -13.03 35.40
C PHE A 108 -13.50 -13.20 35.02
N PRO A 109 -12.56 -13.34 35.96
CA PRO A 109 -11.10 -13.33 35.67
C PRO A 109 -10.64 -14.34 34.62
N THR A 110 -11.35 -15.47 34.48
CA THR A 110 -11.03 -16.47 33.43
C THR A 110 -11.30 -15.96 32.04
N ALA A 111 -12.23 -15.03 31.84
CA ALA A 111 -12.52 -14.43 30.51
C ALA A 111 -11.32 -13.64 30.01
N TYR A 112 -10.68 -12.84 30.86
CA TYR A 112 -9.47 -12.10 30.50
C TYR A 112 -8.31 -13.02 30.10
N THR A 113 -8.12 -14.13 30.81
CA THR A 113 -7.06 -15.10 30.48
C THR A 113 -7.36 -15.83 29.16
N ALA A 114 -8.61 -16.16 28.90
CA ALA A 114 -9.05 -16.75 27.63
C ALA A 114 -8.84 -15.77 26.46
N ARG A 115 -9.26 -14.51 26.63
CA ARG A 115 -9.04 -13.43 25.65
C ARG A 115 -7.55 -13.24 25.33
N ARG A 116 -6.69 -13.25 26.36
CA ARG A 116 -5.24 -13.16 26.16
C ARG A 116 -4.69 -14.33 25.34
N ARG A 117 -5.14 -15.56 25.61
CA ARG A 117 -4.73 -16.75 24.84
C ARG A 117 -5.19 -16.64 23.39
N GLN A 118 -6.40 -16.18 23.16
CA GLN A 118 -6.96 -15.94 21.81
C GLN A 118 -6.11 -14.93 21.04
N LEU A 119 -5.86 -13.74 21.60
CA LEU A 119 -5.07 -12.68 20.97
C LEU A 119 -3.62 -13.13 20.69
N LYS A 120 -3.05 -13.95 21.57
CA LYS A 120 -1.72 -14.55 21.34
C LYS A 120 -1.75 -15.51 20.13
N SER A 121 -2.79 -16.36 20.02
CA SER A 121 -2.95 -17.26 18.89
C SER A 121 -3.19 -16.50 17.59
N GLU A 122 -3.97 -15.41 17.63
CA GLU A 122 -4.19 -14.52 16.48
C GLU A 122 -2.89 -13.86 16.03
N THR A 123 -2.08 -13.36 16.95
CA THR A 123 -0.74 -12.83 16.60
C THR A 123 0.14 -13.89 15.94
N GLN A 124 0.08 -15.13 16.40
CA GLN A 124 0.83 -16.22 15.78
C GLN A 124 0.31 -16.55 14.38
N ALA A 125 -1.01 -16.50 14.19
CA ALA A 125 -1.63 -16.68 12.87
C ALA A 125 -1.18 -15.57 11.90
N GLU A 126 -1.17 -14.30 12.31
CA GLU A 126 -0.69 -13.18 11.48
C GLU A 126 0.80 -13.33 11.12
N ARG A 127 1.62 -13.79 12.04
CA ARG A 127 3.03 -14.10 11.74
C ARG A 127 3.18 -15.21 10.69
N SER A 128 2.32 -16.23 10.76
CA SER A 128 2.32 -17.33 9.79
C SER A 128 1.84 -16.85 8.41
N ARG A 129 0.82 -15.98 8.36
CA ARG A 129 0.35 -15.33 7.12
C ARG A 129 1.47 -14.51 6.46
N LEU A 130 2.21 -13.75 7.26
CA LEU A 130 3.35 -12.98 6.75
C LEU A 130 4.43 -13.88 6.14
N LYS A 131 4.69 -15.06 6.74
CA LYS A 131 5.62 -16.05 6.16
C LYS A 131 5.13 -16.58 4.81
N VAL A 132 3.83 -16.90 4.71
CA VAL A 132 3.22 -17.37 3.46
C VAL A 132 3.32 -16.28 2.40
N LEU A 133 2.98 -15.04 2.72
CA LEU A 133 3.08 -13.90 1.81
C LEU A 133 4.52 -13.71 1.30
N ASN A 134 5.51 -13.80 2.18
CA ASN A 134 6.93 -13.72 1.79
C ASN A 134 7.30 -14.84 0.81
N GLN A 135 6.82 -16.06 1.03
CA GLN A 135 7.11 -17.19 0.15
C GLN A 135 6.42 -17.04 -1.22
N GLN A 136 5.18 -16.56 -1.25
CA GLN A 136 4.47 -16.25 -2.48
C GLN A 136 5.21 -15.19 -3.29
N LEU A 137 5.60 -14.09 -2.65
CA LEU A 137 6.37 -13.02 -3.28
C LEU A 137 7.69 -13.53 -3.88
N LYS A 138 8.41 -14.39 -3.16
CA LYS A 138 9.63 -15.02 -3.69
C LYS A 138 9.37 -15.86 -4.95
N THR A 139 8.28 -16.60 -4.96
CA THR A 139 7.90 -17.44 -6.11
C THR A 139 7.54 -16.58 -7.31
N GLU A 140 6.77 -15.52 -7.11
CA GLU A 140 6.38 -14.58 -8.16
C GLU A 140 7.60 -13.88 -8.78
N ILE A 141 8.52 -13.40 -7.94
CA ILE A 141 9.75 -12.74 -8.40
C ILE A 141 10.62 -13.73 -9.16
N ALA A 142 10.80 -14.96 -8.66
CA ALA A 142 11.58 -15.98 -9.33
C ALA A 142 10.99 -16.31 -10.70
N THR A 143 9.67 -16.47 -10.78
CA THR A 143 8.98 -16.76 -12.05
C THR A 143 9.16 -15.62 -13.05
N ALA A 144 8.97 -14.39 -12.63
CA ALA A 144 9.15 -13.22 -13.48
C ALA A 144 10.61 -13.06 -13.94
N TYR A 145 11.57 -13.29 -13.04
CA TYR A 145 13.00 -13.19 -13.34
C TYR A 145 13.42 -14.21 -14.39
N TYR A 146 13.03 -15.48 -14.23
CA TYR A 146 13.37 -16.51 -15.22
C TYR A 146 12.61 -16.33 -16.54
N ALA A 147 11.39 -15.84 -16.53
CA ALA A 147 10.67 -15.49 -17.74
C ALA A 147 11.40 -14.37 -18.51
N MET A 148 11.84 -13.34 -17.83
CA MET A 148 12.63 -12.25 -18.43
C MET A 148 13.94 -12.78 -19.02
N LEU A 149 14.65 -13.63 -18.28
CA LEU A 149 15.90 -14.22 -18.74
C LEU A 149 15.68 -15.09 -19.99
N TYR A 150 14.62 -15.91 -20.00
CA TYR A 150 14.23 -16.70 -21.17
C TYR A 150 13.95 -15.84 -22.40
N HIS A 151 13.15 -14.78 -22.24
CA HIS A 151 12.82 -13.90 -23.36
C HIS A 151 14.04 -13.12 -23.89
N THR A 152 14.94 -12.72 -23.01
CA THR A 152 16.21 -12.07 -23.39
C THR A 152 17.08 -13.01 -24.20
N HIS A 153 17.26 -14.24 -23.78
CA HIS A 153 18.02 -15.22 -24.53
C HIS A 153 17.36 -15.57 -25.87
N ARG A 154 16.04 -15.73 -25.88
CA ARG A 154 15.28 -15.97 -27.11
C ARG A 154 15.45 -14.82 -28.11
N LEU A 155 15.37 -13.59 -27.65
CA LEU A 155 15.60 -12.41 -28.49
C LEU A 155 16.99 -12.43 -29.11
N HIS A 156 18.01 -12.72 -28.32
CA HIS A 156 19.38 -12.82 -28.81
C HIS A 156 19.57 -13.91 -29.88
N VAL A 157 18.92 -15.07 -29.71
CA VAL A 157 18.94 -16.14 -30.72
C VAL A 157 18.27 -15.69 -32.01
N LEU A 158 17.08 -15.05 -31.93
CA LEU A 158 16.36 -14.54 -33.08
C LEU A 158 17.16 -13.45 -33.83
N GLN A 159 17.79 -12.53 -33.12
CA GLN A 159 18.66 -11.51 -33.70
C GLN A 159 19.85 -12.14 -34.49
N ARG A 160 20.43 -13.22 -33.92
CA ARG A 160 21.49 -13.97 -34.64
C ARG A 160 20.97 -14.63 -35.90
N GLN A 161 19.79 -15.24 -35.87
CA GLN A 161 19.16 -15.84 -37.05
C GLN A 161 18.87 -14.81 -38.10
N ASP A 162 18.31 -13.65 -37.71
CA ASP A 162 18.03 -12.54 -38.60
C ASP A 162 19.30 -12.05 -39.32
N SER A 163 20.38 -11.84 -38.59
CA SER A 163 21.69 -11.46 -39.15
C SER A 163 22.24 -12.48 -40.17
N ILE A 164 21.95 -13.76 -39.99
CA ILE A 164 22.36 -14.82 -40.92
C ILE A 164 21.51 -14.71 -42.18
N LEU A 165 20.20 -14.56 -42.08
CA LEU A 165 19.29 -14.44 -43.19
C LEU A 165 19.60 -13.19 -44.03
N ASP A 166 19.88 -12.06 -43.43
CA ASP A 166 20.30 -10.85 -44.12
C ASP A 166 21.55 -11.08 -44.96
N ARG A 167 22.54 -11.79 -44.44
CA ARG A 167 23.73 -12.14 -45.22
C ARG A 167 23.40 -13.01 -46.41
N TYR A 168 22.47 -13.96 -46.29
CA TYR A 168 22.02 -14.76 -47.42
C TYR A 168 21.29 -13.93 -48.44
N CYS A 169 20.44 -13.02 -48.07
CA CYS A 169 19.76 -12.10 -48.98
C CYS A 169 20.76 -11.25 -49.78
N VAL A 170 21.74 -10.64 -49.13
CA VAL A 170 22.81 -9.86 -49.77
C VAL A 170 23.62 -10.70 -50.80
N VAL A 171 23.94 -11.96 -50.43
CA VAL A 171 24.66 -12.85 -51.38
C VAL A 171 23.78 -13.24 -52.56
N ALA A 172 22.50 -13.52 -52.33
CA ALA A 172 21.55 -13.84 -53.41
C ALA A 172 21.40 -12.67 -54.39
N GLU A 173 21.19 -11.46 -53.90
CA GLU A 173 21.10 -10.24 -54.73
C GLU A 173 22.34 -10.01 -55.61
N LYS A 174 23.55 -10.28 -55.05
CA LYS A 174 24.81 -10.16 -55.81
C LYS A 174 24.96 -11.21 -56.91
N ARG A 175 24.31 -12.37 -56.77
CA ARG A 175 24.37 -13.44 -57.78
C ARG A 175 23.34 -13.26 -58.89
N TYR A 176 22.27 -12.53 -58.65
CA TYR A 176 21.21 -12.30 -59.62
C TYR A 176 21.36 -10.99 -60.43
N LYS A 177 22.33 -10.14 -60.07
CA LYS A 177 22.81 -9.00 -60.88
C LYS A 177 23.98 -9.43 -61.76
#